data_2ba6bb8228abc07595bd6db47ec9b6f5
#
_entry.id   2ba6bb8228abc07595bd6db47ec9b6f5
#
_cell.length_a   1.000
_cell.length_b   1.000
_cell.length_c   1.000
_cell.angle_alpha   90.00
_cell.angle_beta   90.00
_cell.angle_gamma   90.00
#
_symmetry.space_group_name_H-M   'P 1'
#
loop_
_entity.id
_entity.type
_entity.pdbx_description
1 polymer ?
#
loop_
_entity_poly.entity_id
_entity_poly.type
_entity_poly.pdbx_seq_one_letter_code
_entity_poly.pdbx_strand_id
1 'polypeptide(L)'
;MLKLNLYDVRESDVSYTISKFPDGQQSIEISIGRLIDDTNLAIEIVSPMQSFKDVELIILANQAIREAKSNCKVELYVPYFLGARSDRKFLPGTSNYLKTVICPIINSQKFHKVKVLDPHSDVLEACLDNFVKTSNGRFIASVFEAEYEDDNVILVSPDAGALKKVFKIQKE
;
A
#
# COMPACT_ATOMS: atom_id res chain seq x y z
N MET A 1 -2.18 -0.66 17.12
CA MET A 1 -1.77 -1.27 15.83
C MET A 1 -0.29 -0.97 15.66
N LEU A 2 0.54 -1.99 15.44
CA LEU A 2 1.96 -1.81 15.17
C LEU A 2 2.19 -1.62 13.66
N LYS A 3 3.19 -0.82 13.32
CA LYS A 3 3.62 -0.59 11.93
C LYS A 3 4.86 -1.45 11.63
N LEU A 4 4.81 -2.22 10.54
CA LEU A 4 5.96 -2.85 9.91
C LEU A 4 6.23 -2.12 8.60
N ASN A 5 7.17 -1.18 8.62
CA ASN A 5 7.50 -0.38 7.45
C ASN A 5 8.64 -1.04 6.66
N LEU A 6 8.30 -1.69 5.53
CA LEU A 6 9.26 -2.40 4.68
C LEU A 6 10.11 -1.47 3.79
N TYR A 7 9.80 -0.17 3.78
CA TYR A 7 10.54 0.84 3.03
C TYR A 7 11.60 1.55 3.87
N ASP A 8 11.26 1.88 5.14
CA ASP A 8 12.19 2.50 6.08
C ASP A 8 12.10 1.82 7.45
N VAL A 9 13.14 1.07 7.79
CA VAL A 9 13.22 0.33 9.06
C VAL A 9 13.20 1.25 10.28
N ARG A 10 13.65 2.50 10.15
CA ARG A 10 13.67 3.48 11.26
C ARG A 10 12.26 3.95 11.64
N GLU A 11 11.32 3.86 10.70
CA GLU A 11 9.91 4.19 10.91
C GLU A 11 9.05 2.95 11.22
N SER A 12 9.67 1.83 11.54
CA SER A 12 9.00 0.58 11.87
C SER A 12 8.93 0.39 13.38
N ASP A 13 7.74 0.03 13.91
CA ASP A 13 7.56 -0.33 15.32
C ASP A 13 8.09 -1.73 15.62
N VAL A 14 8.24 -2.54 14.57
CA VAL A 14 8.70 -3.93 14.63
C VAL A 14 10.04 -4.02 13.93
N SER A 15 11.06 -4.50 14.63
CA SER A 15 12.39 -4.71 14.05
C SER A 15 12.38 -5.89 13.09
N TYR A 16 13.07 -5.74 11.98
CA TYR A 16 13.23 -6.78 10.98
C TYR A 16 14.56 -6.65 10.23
N THR A 17 14.98 -7.72 9.58
CA THR A 17 16.10 -7.73 8.64
C THR A 17 15.67 -8.35 7.32
N ILE A 18 16.18 -7.80 6.22
CA ILE A 18 15.98 -8.35 4.88
C ILE A 18 17.33 -8.86 4.39
N SER A 19 17.33 -10.08 3.90
CA SER A 19 18.48 -10.70 3.26
C SER A 19 18.11 -11.21 1.87
N LYS A 20 19.12 -11.62 1.10
CA LYS A 20 18.92 -12.15 -0.23
C LYS A 20 19.81 -13.36 -0.44
N PHE A 21 19.25 -14.44 -0.93
CA PHE A 21 19.98 -15.64 -1.33
C PHE A 21 20.73 -15.42 -2.65
N PRO A 22 21.77 -16.26 -2.95
CA PRO A 22 22.55 -16.12 -4.19
C PRO A 22 21.73 -16.23 -5.49
N ASP A 23 20.64 -16.97 -5.49
CA ASP A 23 19.71 -17.11 -6.61
C ASP A 23 18.78 -15.90 -6.80
N GLY A 24 18.81 -14.95 -5.86
CA GLY A 24 18.05 -13.73 -5.90
C GLY A 24 16.77 -13.73 -5.09
N GLN A 25 16.39 -14.86 -4.47
CA GLN A 25 15.25 -14.93 -3.55
C GLN A 25 15.46 -14.02 -2.35
N GLN A 26 14.42 -13.28 -1.97
CA GLN A 26 14.43 -12.47 -0.75
C GLN A 26 14.08 -13.32 0.47
N SER A 27 14.53 -12.88 1.62
CA SER A 27 14.14 -13.41 2.93
C SER A 27 13.94 -12.26 3.90
N ILE A 28 12.98 -12.41 4.81
CA ILE A 28 12.73 -11.46 5.89
C ILE A 28 12.75 -12.21 7.22
N GLU A 29 13.41 -11.62 8.21
CA GLU A 29 13.35 -12.05 9.61
C GLU A 29 12.72 -10.93 10.42
N ILE A 30 11.62 -11.22 11.12
CA ILE A 30 10.87 -10.26 11.91
C ILE A 30 11.04 -10.60 13.39
N SER A 31 11.37 -9.59 14.22
CA SER A 31 11.45 -9.76 15.67
C SER A 31 10.06 -9.93 16.27
N ILE A 32 9.71 -11.17 16.63
CA ILE A 32 8.36 -11.57 17.05
C ILE A 32 8.03 -11.27 18.52
N GLY A 33 8.99 -10.85 19.36
CA GLY A 33 8.77 -10.66 20.79
C GLY A 33 7.54 -9.80 21.11
N ARG A 34 7.43 -8.63 20.50
CA ARG A 34 6.25 -7.75 20.67
C ARG A 34 4.96 -8.30 20.05
N LEU A 35 5.05 -9.25 19.11
CA LEU A 35 3.89 -9.83 18.45
C LEU A 35 3.17 -10.86 19.31
N ILE A 36 3.88 -11.52 20.23
CA ILE A 36 3.35 -12.63 21.02
C ILE A 36 2.55 -12.12 22.21
N ASP A 37 2.97 -11.01 22.81
CA ASP A 37 2.46 -10.55 24.12
C ASP A 37 1.08 -9.90 24.06
N ASP A 38 0.64 -9.35 22.91
CA ASP A 38 -0.65 -8.65 22.76
C ASP A 38 -1.71 -9.53 22.09
N THR A 39 -2.74 -9.91 22.83
CA THR A 39 -3.83 -10.79 22.34
C THR A 39 -4.70 -10.16 21.26
N ASN A 40 -4.77 -8.82 21.19
CA ASN A 40 -5.59 -8.07 20.23
C ASN A 40 -4.75 -7.32 19.17
N LEU A 41 -3.54 -7.78 18.93
CA LEU A 41 -2.62 -7.11 18.04
C LEU A 41 -3.14 -7.04 16.61
N ALA A 42 -3.09 -5.84 16.06
CA ALA A 42 -3.18 -5.59 14.63
C ALA A 42 -1.86 -5.02 14.11
N ILE A 43 -1.41 -5.48 12.96
CA ILE A 43 -0.18 -5.01 12.31
C ILE A 43 -0.53 -4.43 10.95
N GLU A 44 0.03 -3.25 10.66
CA GLU A 44 -0.01 -2.65 9.34
C GLU A 44 1.35 -2.82 8.66
N ILE A 45 1.37 -3.57 7.57
CA ILE A 45 2.52 -3.63 6.66
C ILE A 45 2.45 -2.39 5.76
N VAL A 46 3.51 -1.60 5.75
CA VAL A 46 3.65 -0.42 4.87
C VAL A 46 4.70 -0.73 3.82
N SER A 47 4.32 -0.68 2.56
CA SER A 47 5.25 -0.90 1.45
C SER A 47 4.79 -0.20 0.17
N PRO A 48 5.62 0.62 -0.48
CA PRO A 48 5.38 1.03 -1.85
C PRO A 48 5.63 -0.17 -2.78
N MET A 49 4.61 -0.59 -3.52
CA MET A 49 4.72 -1.69 -4.49
C MET A 49 5.22 -1.15 -5.83
N GLN A 50 6.52 -0.89 -5.95
CA GLN A 50 7.14 -0.35 -7.17
C GLN A 50 7.56 -1.46 -8.15
N SER A 51 7.81 -2.66 -7.62
CA SER A 51 8.26 -3.82 -8.38
C SER A 51 7.65 -5.12 -7.83
N PHE A 52 7.81 -6.22 -8.58
CA PHE A 52 7.39 -7.54 -8.11
C PHE A 52 8.19 -8.02 -6.89
N LYS A 53 9.40 -7.49 -6.67
CA LYS A 53 10.20 -7.76 -5.47
C LYS A 53 9.53 -7.21 -4.21
N ASP A 54 8.86 -6.08 -4.32
CA ASP A 54 8.11 -5.51 -3.18
C ASP A 54 6.89 -6.38 -2.87
N VAL A 55 6.24 -6.94 -3.90
CA VAL A 55 5.14 -7.91 -3.73
C VAL A 55 5.64 -9.17 -3.02
N GLU A 56 6.80 -9.72 -3.44
CA GLU A 56 7.44 -10.85 -2.77
C GLU A 56 7.68 -10.56 -1.29
N LEU A 57 8.25 -9.39 -0.98
CA LEU A 57 8.55 -9.00 0.40
C LEU A 57 7.29 -8.83 1.26
N ILE A 58 6.23 -8.25 0.70
CA ILE A 58 4.91 -8.16 1.36
C ILE A 58 4.37 -9.54 1.70
N ILE A 59 4.46 -10.49 0.78
CA ILE A 59 4.01 -11.87 0.98
C ILE A 59 4.81 -12.53 2.10
N LEU A 60 6.15 -12.44 2.05
CA LEU A 60 7.04 -13.01 3.07
C LEU A 60 6.76 -12.42 4.45
N ALA A 61 6.60 -11.10 4.54
CA ALA A 61 6.27 -10.43 5.80
C ALA A 61 4.92 -10.89 6.36
N ASN A 62 3.88 -10.97 5.50
CA ASN A 62 2.56 -11.44 5.92
C ASN A 62 2.61 -12.88 6.42
N GLN A 63 3.33 -13.77 5.75
CA GLN A 63 3.48 -15.17 6.17
C GLN A 63 4.24 -15.28 7.50
N ALA A 64 5.36 -14.58 7.65
CA ALA A 64 6.13 -14.58 8.90
C ALA A 64 5.30 -14.10 10.10
N ILE A 65 4.49 -13.04 9.92
CA ILE A 65 3.56 -12.57 10.96
C ILE A 65 2.52 -13.64 11.30
N ARG A 66 1.93 -14.27 10.30
CA ARG A 66 0.86 -15.27 10.50
C ARG A 66 1.37 -16.58 11.11
N GLU A 67 2.59 -16.99 10.80
CA GLU A 67 3.25 -18.13 11.46
C GLU A 67 3.53 -17.83 12.92
N ALA A 68 4.00 -16.62 13.24
CA ALA A 68 4.21 -16.20 14.62
C ALA A 68 2.90 -16.03 15.39
N LYS A 69 1.83 -15.56 14.72
CA LYS A 69 0.52 -15.28 15.33
C LYS A 69 -0.62 -15.43 14.33
N SER A 70 -1.19 -16.63 14.27
CA SER A 70 -2.18 -17.02 13.25
C SER A 70 -3.47 -16.17 13.25
N ASN A 71 -3.87 -15.63 14.39
CA ASN A 71 -5.06 -14.79 14.54
C ASN A 71 -4.78 -13.27 14.47
N CYS A 72 -3.56 -12.87 14.09
CA CYS A 72 -3.21 -11.46 13.93
C CYS A 72 -4.02 -10.82 12.79
N LYS A 73 -4.59 -9.63 13.03
CA LYS A 73 -5.18 -8.80 11.98
C LYS A 73 -4.06 -8.09 11.23
N VAL A 74 -3.78 -8.53 10.02
CA VAL A 74 -2.76 -7.90 9.17
C VAL A 74 -3.45 -6.99 8.17
N GLU A 75 -3.11 -5.71 8.19
CA GLU A 75 -3.51 -4.70 7.21
C GLU A 75 -2.33 -4.38 6.29
N LEU A 76 -2.60 -4.01 5.06
CA LEU A 76 -1.59 -3.56 4.09
C LEU A 76 -1.86 -2.11 3.72
N TYR A 77 -0.86 -1.25 3.86
CA TYR A 77 -0.89 0.12 3.35
C TYR A 77 0.11 0.30 2.22
N VAL A 78 -0.40 0.73 1.06
CA VAL A 78 0.37 0.86 -0.18
C VAL A 78 0.31 2.29 -0.68
N PRO A 79 1.38 3.09 -0.49
CA PRO A 79 1.47 4.45 -1.02
C PRO A 79 1.50 4.50 -2.56
N TYR A 80 2.08 3.49 -3.21
CA TYR A 80 2.11 3.33 -4.65
C TYR A 80 1.78 1.88 -5.03
N PHE A 81 0.74 1.67 -5.84
CA PHE A 81 0.26 0.33 -6.18
C PHE A 81 0.74 -0.10 -7.57
N LEU A 82 1.52 -1.18 -7.63
CA LEU A 82 2.07 -1.75 -8.86
C LEU A 82 0.95 -2.13 -9.84
N GLY A 83 1.12 -1.73 -11.08
CA GLY A 83 0.17 -2.06 -12.15
C GLY A 83 -1.13 -1.24 -12.14
N ALA A 84 -1.28 -0.26 -11.24
CA ALA A 84 -2.51 0.55 -11.15
C ALA A 84 -2.88 1.25 -12.47
N ARG A 85 -1.89 1.55 -13.34
CA ARG A 85 -2.11 2.12 -14.68
C ARG A 85 -2.41 1.06 -15.75
N SER A 86 -2.15 -0.22 -15.48
CA SER A 86 -2.43 -1.35 -16.38
C SER A 86 -3.79 -1.98 -16.03
N ASP A 87 -4.81 -1.15 -15.89
CA ASP A 87 -6.14 -1.46 -15.39
C ASP A 87 -7.12 -1.94 -16.48
N ARG A 88 -6.66 -1.99 -17.73
CA ARG A 88 -7.44 -2.43 -18.90
C ARG A 88 -6.56 -3.11 -19.96
N LYS A 89 -7.19 -3.79 -20.90
CA LYS A 89 -6.50 -4.25 -22.13
C LYS A 89 -6.48 -3.12 -23.14
N PHE A 90 -5.30 -2.79 -23.65
CA PHE A 90 -5.13 -1.73 -24.65
C PHE A 90 -5.18 -2.27 -26.09
N LEU A 91 -4.69 -3.51 -26.29
CA LEU A 91 -4.61 -4.16 -27.60
C LEU A 91 -4.93 -5.65 -27.46
N PRO A 92 -5.38 -6.35 -28.55
CA PRO A 92 -5.45 -7.80 -28.58
C PRO A 92 -4.08 -8.41 -28.24
N GLY A 93 -4.07 -9.48 -27.45
CA GLY A 93 -2.82 -10.15 -27.01
C GLY A 93 -2.14 -9.52 -25.80
N THR A 94 -2.62 -8.37 -25.27
CA THR A 94 -2.14 -7.80 -24.01
C THR A 94 -2.94 -8.32 -22.81
N SER A 95 -2.30 -8.37 -21.64
CA SER A 95 -2.97 -8.71 -20.37
C SER A 95 -3.45 -7.47 -19.65
N ASN A 96 -4.50 -7.59 -18.85
CA ASN A 96 -4.80 -6.63 -17.78
C ASN A 96 -3.95 -7.03 -16.57
N TYR A 97 -2.74 -6.48 -16.47
CA TYR A 97 -1.76 -6.85 -15.45
C TYR A 97 -2.30 -6.66 -14.03
N LEU A 98 -3.00 -5.55 -13.79
CA LEU A 98 -3.60 -5.28 -12.50
C LEU A 98 -4.58 -6.38 -12.10
N LYS A 99 -5.58 -6.66 -12.95
CA LYS A 99 -6.68 -7.58 -12.66
C LYS A 99 -6.24 -9.03 -12.65
N THR A 100 -5.35 -9.43 -13.57
CA THR A 100 -5.03 -10.83 -13.79
C THR A 100 -3.78 -11.32 -13.06
N VAL A 101 -2.93 -10.39 -12.57
CA VAL A 101 -1.68 -10.74 -11.89
C VAL A 101 -1.67 -10.17 -10.46
N ILE A 102 -1.65 -8.86 -10.29
CA ILE A 102 -1.37 -8.26 -8.99
C ILE A 102 -2.52 -8.43 -8.01
N CYS A 103 -3.75 -8.09 -8.41
CA CYS A 103 -4.90 -8.20 -7.48
C CYS A 103 -5.15 -9.63 -6.99
N PRO A 104 -5.11 -10.69 -7.82
CA PRO A 104 -5.24 -12.06 -7.33
C PRO A 104 -4.17 -12.47 -6.32
N ILE A 105 -2.92 -12.03 -6.51
CA ILE A 105 -1.82 -12.30 -5.58
C ILE A 105 -2.07 -11.62 -4.24
N ILE A 106 -2.45 -10.34 -4.23
CA ILE A 106 -2.73 -9.60 -3.00
C ILE A 106 -3.97 -10.15 -2.29
N ASN A 107 -5.05 -10.48 -3.02
CA ASN A 107 -6.27 -11.07 -2.44
C ASN A 107 -5.98 -12.43 -1.80
N SER A 108 -5.10 -13.24 -2.39
CA SER A 108 -4.70 -14.54 -1.80
C SER A 108 -4.04 -14.41 -0.43
N GLN A 109 -3.49 -13.24 -0.10
CA GLN A 109 -2.85 -12.96 1.19
C GLN A 109 -3.86 -12.70 2.32
N LYS A 110 -5.14 -12.51 2.03
CA LYS A 110 -6.25 -12.35 2.99
C LYS A 110 -5.99 -11.25 4.02
N PHE A 111 -5.53 -10.10 3.56
CA PHE A 111 -5.38 -8.92 4.42
C PHE A 111 -6.73 -8.49 4.99
N HIS A 112 -6.73 -8.05 6.26
CA HIS A 112 -7.92 -7.51 6.91
C HIS A 112 -8.40 -6.22 6.22
N LYS A 113 -7.45 -5.39 5.76
CA LYS A 113 -7.69 -4.23 4.91
C LYS A 113 -6.51 -4.03 3.97
N VAL A 114 -6.79 -3.56 2.75
CA VAL A 114 -5.80 -3.10 1.78
C VAL A 114 -6.03 -1.62 1.53
N LYS A 115 -5.23 -0.78 2.18
CA LYS A 115 -5.31 0.68 2.09
C LYS A 115 -4.41 1.16 0.95
N VAL A 116 -4.93 1.88 -0.01
CA VAL A 116 -4.15 2.42 -1.14
C VAL A 116 -4.27 3.94 -1.17
N LEU A 117 -3.12 4.62 -1.16
CA LEU A 117 -3.07 6.07 -1.26
C LEU A 117 -3.35 6.50 -2.70
N ASP A 118 -4.31 7.38 -2.87
CA ASP A 118 -4.68 8.03 -4.13
C ASP A 118 -4.66 7.09 -5.35
N PRO A 119 -5.46 6.01 -5.37
CA PRO A 119 -5.43 5.04 -6.47
C PRO A 119 -5.69 5.72 -7.82
N HIS A 120 -5.02 5.22 -8.86
CA HIS A 120 -5.09 5.78 -10.22
C HIS A 120 -6.52 5.81 -10.79
N SER A 121 -7.30 4.76 -10.52
CA SER A 121 -8.69 4.63 -10.98
C SER A 121 -9.52 3.81 -9.98
N ASP A 122 -10.84 3.84 -10.14
CA ASP A 122 -11.78 3.06 -9.33
C ASP A 122 -11.75 1.54 -9.66
N VAL A 123 -10.95 1.12 -10.65
CA VAL A 123 -10.79 -0.32 -11.00
C VAL A 123 -10.16 -1.10 -9.85
N LEU A 124 -9.27 -0.50 -9.06
CA LEU A 124 -8.68 -1.13 -7.89
C LEU A 124 -9.73 -1.56 -6.86
N GLU A 125 -10.71 -0.71 -6.59
CA GLU A 125 -11.83 -1.00 -5.68
C GLU A 125 -12.64 -2.22 -6.14
N ALA A 126 -12.81 -2.38 -7.46
CA ALA A 126 -13.52 -3.52 -8.04
C ALA A 126 -12.69 -4.84 -8.06
N CYS A 127 -11.38 -4.76 -7.88
CA CYS A 127 -10.47 -5.90 -8.03
C CYS A 127 -9.84 -6.38 -6.72
N LEU A 128 -9.79 -5.54 -5.67
CA LEU A 128 -9.17 -5.86 -4.39
C LEU A 128 -10.22 -6.15 -3.31
N ASP A 129 -10.00 -7.25 -2.62
CA ASP A 129 -10.77 -7.58 -1.43
C ASP A 129 -10.37 -6.63 -0.28
N ASN A 130 -11.38 -6.24 0.54
CA ASN A 130 -11.18 -5.37 1.71
C ASN A 130 -10.46 -4.04 1.41
N PHE A 131 -10.69 -3.51 0.20
CA PHE A 131 -10.08 -2.28 -0.28
C PHE A 131 -10.53 -1.06 0.53
N VAL A 132 -9.58 -0.18 0.83
CA VAL A 132 -9.80 1.12 1.47
C VAL A 132 -9.03 2.19 0.72
N LYS A 133 -9.76 3.13 0.12
CA LYS A 133 -9.17 4.30 -0.53
C LYS A 133 -8.70 5.30 0.52
N THR A 134 -7.43 5.70 0.47
CA THR A 134 -6.88 6.77 1.28
C THR A 134 -6.70 8.01 0.40
N SER A 135 -7.30 9.13 0.82
CA SER A 135 -7.13 10.43 0.14
C SER A 135 -5.73 11.00 0.37
N ASN A 136 -5.22 11.71 -0.62
CA ASN A 136 -4.03 12.54 -0.48
C ASN A 136 -4.34 13.96 0.03
N GLY A 137 -5.61 14.28 0.30
CA GLY A 137 -6.07 15.60 0.74
C GLY A 137 -5.34 16.11 1.99
N ARG A 138 -5.19 15.25 3.02
CA ARG A 138 -4.45 15.62 4.23
C ARG A 138 -2.98 15.97 3.97
N PHE A 139 -2.31 15.24 3.07
CA PHE A 139 -0.94 15.54 2.69
C PHE A 139 -0.87 16.89 1.98
N ILE A 140 -1.79 17.14 1.05
CA ILE A 140 -1.88 18.40 0.33
C ILE A 140 -2.19 19.56 1.30
N ALA A 141 -3.13 19.39 2.23
CA ALA A 141 -3.45 20.39 3.25
C ALA A 141 -2.22 20.71 4.11
N SER A 142 -1.46 19.71 4.57
CA SER A 142 -0.26 19.95 5.37
C SER A 142 0.84 20.71 4.60
N VAL A 143 0.94 20.54 3.30
CA VAL A 143 1.88 21.31 2.46
C VAL A 143 1.40 22.77 2.35
N PHE A 144 0.10 22.99 2.17
CA PHE A 144 -0.44 24.35 2.13
C PHE A 144 -0.25 25.08 3.45
N GLU A 145 -0.56 24.46 4.58
CA GLU A 145 -0.37 25.04 5.91
C GLU A 145 1.11 25.38 6.20
N ALA A 146 2.05 24.62 5.66
CA ALA A 146 3.48 24.80 5.90
C ALA A 146 4.13 25.87 4.98
N GLU A 147 3.63 26.03 3.74
CA GLU A 147 4.32 26.82 2.71
C GLU A 147 3.57 28.09 2.27
N TYR A 148 2.28 28.20 2.58
CA TYR A 148 1.45 29.31 2.10
C TYR A 148 0.72 30.00 3.26
N GLU A 149 1.10 31.25 3.54
CA GLU A 149 0.43 32.13 4.51
C GLU A 149 -0.76 32.90 3.89
N ASP A 150 -1.02 32.76 2.58
CA ASP A 150 -1.99 33.58 1.85
C ASP A 150 -3.23 32.77 1.45
N ASP A 151 -4.42 33.35 1.69
CA ASP A 151 -5.72 32.75 1.37
C ASP A 151 -6.01 32.60 -0.14
N ASN A 152 -5.12 33.11 -1.02
CA ASN A 152 -5.28 33.12 -2.46
C ASN A 152 -4.58 31.96 -3.19
N VAL A 153 -4.88 30.72 -2.80
CA VAL A 153 -4.34 29.52 -3.47
C VAL A 153 -5.27 29.05 -4.58
N ILE A 154 -4.75 28.87 -5.79
CA ILE A 154 -5.48 28.32 -6.94
C ILE A 154 -5.02 26.89 -7.20
N LEU A 155 -5.95 25.93 -7.10
CA LEU A 155 -5.70 24.54 -7.47
C LEU A 155 -5.85 24.36 -8.98
N VAL A 156 -4.78 23.94 -9.65
CA VAL A 156 -4.78 23.68 -11.09
C VAL A 156 -4.74 22.18 -11.36
N SER A 157 -5.72 21.69 -12.14
CA SER A 157 -5.71 20.31 -12.60
C SER A 157 -4.70 20.13 -13.74
N PRO A 158 -3.78 19.14 -13.68
CA PRO A 158 -2.80 18.91 -14.73
C PRO A 158 -3.43 18.36 -16.02
N ASP A 159 -4.58 17.68 -15.90
CA ASP A 159 -5.33 17.11 -17.03
C ASP A 159 -6.82 16.89 -16.68
N ALA A 160 -7.60 16.50 -17.65
CA ALA A 160 -9.04 16.24 -17.48
C ALA A 160 -9.32 15.04 -16.54
N GLY A 161 -8.43 14.07 -16.44
CA GLY A 161 -8.56 12.91 -15.58
C GLY A 161 -8.40 13.26 -14.09
N ALA A 162 -7.52 14.21 -13.79
CA ALA A 162 -7.27 14.67 -12.42
C ALA A 162 -8.34 15.66 -11.91
N LEU A 163 -9.18 16.22 -12.79
CA LEU A 163 -10.15 17.27 -12.43
C LEU A 163 -11.08 16.86 -11.27
N LYS A 164 -11.60 15.62 -11.29
CA LYS A 164 -12.45 15.10 -10.19
C LYS A 164 -11.72 15.05 -8.85
N LYS A 165 -10.42 14.73 -8.87
CA LYS A 165 -9.59 14.67 -7.66
C LYS A 165 -9.36 16.09 -7.12
N VAL A 166 -9.04 17.05 -7.97
CA VAL A 166 -8.83 18.46 -7.59
C VAL A 166 -10.09 19.03 -6.94
N PHE A 167 -11.27 18.81 -7.55
CA PHE A 167 -12.55 19.25 -6.93
C PHE A 167 -12.83 18.61 -5.58
N LYS A 168 -12.38 17.38 -5.37
CA LYS A 168 -12.55 16.71 -4.07
C LYS A 168 -11.65 17.33 -3.02
N ILE A 169 -10.38 17.58 -3.35
CA ILE A 169 -9.39 18.21 -2.47
C ILE A 169 -9.84 19.62 -2.04
N GLN A 170 -10.43 20.39 -2.97
CA GLN A 170 -10.95 21.73 -2.67
C GLN A 170 -12.05 21.73 -1.60
N LYS A 171 -12.73 20.60 -1.39
CA LYS A 171 -13.83 20.46 -0.43
C LYS A 171 -13.41 19.86 0.92
N GLU A 172 -12.23 19.27 1.00
CA GLU A 172 -11.62 18.73 2.22
C GLU A 172 -10.92 19.84 3.01
#